data_22f82316a8a37f45ce4de740041f7ff1
#
_entry.id   22f82316a8a37f45ce4de740041f7ff1
#
_cell.length_a   1.000
_cell.length_b   1.000
_cell.length_c   1.000
_cell.angle_alpha   90.00
_cell.angle_beta   90.00
_cell.angle_gamma   90.00
#
_symmetry.space_group_name_H-M   'P 1'
#
loop_
_entity.id
_entity.type
_entity.pdbx_description
1 polymer ?
#
loop_
_entity_poly.entity_id
_entity_poly.type
_entity_poly.pdbx_seq_one_letter_code
_entity_poly.pdbx_strand_id
1 'polypeptide(L)'
;MKIILFVLLSCSLSFAQQYDLIIKNARIVDGTGNAWYRGDIAIDKGKIAAIGQVDGRTKKTIDVQGKVVSPGFIDIHTHVEHTISSIPTADNFIHDGVTTIITGNCGSSEVDIERFFKRLQTKPTSVNVGTLIGHNDVREFVMKKEMRSPSAAEQQRMESLVAKAMQDGALGLSTGLIYIPGTYAETNEVIGLAKAASAEGGVYVSHIRNEGATVKEAIEEAINIGREANIPVQISHFKISAKPLWGKSYETIGMVEAARKEGIDVTIDQYPYTASSTNMGTMLPSWALAGGDA
;
A
#
# COMPACT_ATOMS: atom_id res chain seq x y z
N MET A 1 -5.38 -52.95 59.87
CA MET A 1 -6.10 -52.04 58.95
C MET A 1 -5.15 -51.74 57.78
N LYS A 2 -5.35 -52.38 56.60
CA LYS A 2 -4.52 -52.19 55.39
C LYS A 2 -5.14 -51.14 54.54
N ILE A 3 -4.48 -50.00 54.36
CA ILE A 3 -4.93 -48.91 53.48
C ILE A 3 -4.42 -49.30 52.09
N ILE A 4 -5.34 -49.56 51.15
CA ILE A 4 -5.07 -49.78 49.72
C ILE A 4 -5.10 -48.40 49.05
N LEU A 5 -3.93 -47.90 48.63
CA LEU A 5 -3.76 -46.65 47.86
C LEU A 5 -4.10 -46.95 46.42
N PHE A 6 -5.25 -46.45 45.93
CA PHE A 6 -5.63 -46.49 44.51
C PHE A 6 -4.92 -45.33 43.81
N VAL A 7 -3.90 -45.61 43.03
CA VAL A 7 -3.27 -44.66 42.11
C VAL A 7 -4.13 -44.62 40.83
N LEU A 8 -4.93 -43.60 40.68
CA LEU A 8 -5.62 -43.31 39.42
C LEU A 8 -4.62 -42.79 38.41
N LEU A 9 -4.19 -43.63 37.48
CA LEU A 9 -3.40 -43.25 36.30
C LEU A 9 -4.36 -42.56 35.34
N SER A 10 -4.43 -41.22 35.36
CA SER A 10 -5.13 -40.42 34.35
C SER A 10 -4.32 -40.48 33.04
N CYS A 11 -4.67 -41.39 32.16
CA CYS A 11 -4.18 -41.42 30.79
C CYS A 11 -4.77 -40.22 30.04
N SER A 12 -4.07 -39.11 29.96
CA SER A 12 -4.42 -38.00 29.10
C SER A 12 -4.31 -38.48 27.66
N LEU A 13 -5.44 -38.78 27.03
CA LEU A 13 -5.51 -38.99 25.59
C LEU A 13 -5.16 -37.65 24.92
N SER A 14 -3.89 -37.40 24.64
CA SER A 14 -3.47 -36.33 23.76
C SER A 14 -3.97 -36.67 22.35
N PHE A 15 -5.12 -36.14 21.96
CA PHE A 15 -5.51 -36.13 20.55
C PHE A 15 -4.43 -35.34 19.80
N ALA A 16 -3.67 -36.02 18.95
CA ALA A 16 -2.72 -35.35 18.07
C ALA A 16 -3.48 -34.28 17.26
N GLN A 17 -3.05 -33.03 17.40
CA GLN A 17 -3.68 -31.90 16.71
C GLN A 17 -3.66 -32.17 15.20
N GLN A 18 -4.77 -31.92 14.54
CA GLN A 18 -4.91 -32.13 13.10
C GLN A 18 -4.84 -30.78 12.39
N TYR A 19 -4.02 -30.70 11.36
CA TYR A 19 -3.82 -29.50 10.54
C TYR A 19 -4.27 -29.76 9.11
N ASP A 20 -4.66 -28.69 8.39
CA ASP A 20 -4.97 -28.77 6.97
C ASP A 20 -3.71 -28.97 6.12
N LEU A 21 -2.61 -28.27 6.49
CA LEU A 21 -1.33 -28.29 5.80
C LEU A 21 -0.19 -28.14 6.80
N ILE A 22 0.90 -28.90 6.58
CA ILE A 22 2.19 -28.66 7.23
C ILE A 22 3.23 -28.42 6.13
N ILE A 23 3.94 -27.28 6.25
CA ILE A 23 5.14 -26.97 5.45
C ILE A 23 6.34 -27.38 6.27
N LYS A 24 7.14 -28.35 5.79
CA LYS A 24 8.28 -28.92 6.52
C LYS A 24 9.61 -28.45 5.97
N ASN A 25 10.63 -28.50 6.86
CA ASN A 25 12.03 -28.25 6.51
C ASN A 25 12.29 -26.85 5.94
N ALA A 26 11.60 -25.82 6.45
CA ALA A 26 11.74 -24.45 5.99
C ALA A 26 12.91 -23.70 6.65
N ARG A 27 13.52 -22.77 5.91
CA ARG A 27 14.21 -21.60 6.46
C ARG A 27 13.21 -20.47 6.53
N ILE A 28 12.76 -20.16 7.75
CA ILE A 28 11.67 -19.21 7.97
C ILE A 28 12.24 -17.80 8.09
N VAL A 29 11.72 -16.88 7.26
CA VAL A 29 11.91 -15.42 7.33
C VAL A 29 10.55 -14.83 7.62
N ASP A 30 10.30 -14.46 8.87
CA ASP A 30 8.95 -14.14 9.36
C ASP A 30 8.59 -12.64 9.29
N GLY A 31 9.50 -11.80 8.80
CA GLY A 31 9.28 -10.35 8.67
C GLY A 31 9.54 -9.54 9.95
N THR A 32 9.97 -10.17 11.05
CA THR A 32 10.25 -9.46 12.31
C THR A 32 11.55 -8.67 12.31
N GLY A 33 12.37 -8.81 11.26
CA GLY A 33 13.72 -8.23 11.20
C GLY A 33 14.79 -9.11 11.84
N ASN A 34 14.44 -10.26 12.46
CA ASN A 34 15.38 -11.22 13.00
C ASN A 34 15.99 -12.10 11.90
N ALA A 35 17.12 -12.75 12.22
CA ALA A 35 17.72 -13.74 11.33
C ALA A 35 16.74 -14.91 11.10
N TRP A 36 16.84 -15.53 9.90
CA TRP A 36 16.05 -16.72 9.59
C TRP A 36 16.36 -17.87 10.55
N TYR A 37 15.38 -18.73 10.79
CA TYR A 37 15.53 -19.94 11.60
C TYR A 37 14.92 -21.16 10.89
N ARG A 38 15.31 -22.35 11.31
CA ARG A 38 14.75 -23.60 10.78
C ARG A 38 13.47 -23.94 11.52
N GLY A 39 12.46 -24.42 10.80
CA GLY A 39 11.23 -24.88 11.40
C GLY A 39 10.21 -25.37 10.36
N ASP A 40 9.12 -25.86 10.89
CA ASP A 40 7.92 -26.21 10.14
C ASP A 40 6.84 -25.16 10.39
N ILE A 41 5.86 -25.08 9.51
CA ILE A 41 4.70 -24.19 9.64
C ILE A 41 3.44 -25.04 9.49
N ALA A 42 2.58 -25.03 10.52
CA ALA A 42 1.28 -25.68 10.47
C ALA A 42 0.17 -24.66 10.16
N ILE A 43 -0.70 -25.02 9.26
CA ILE A 43 -1.86 -24.22 8.83
C ILE A 43 -3.14 -25.00 9.12
N ASP A 44 -4.09 -24.37 9.79
CA ASP A 44 -5.43 -24.89 10.03
C ASP A 44 -6.47 -23.81 9.76
N LYS A 45 -7.50 -24.14 9.00
CA LYS A 45 -8.59 -23.24 8.62
C LYS A 45 -8.11 -21.91 8.03
N GLY A 46 -7.07 -21.97 7.18
CA GLY A 46 -6.50 -20.81 6.50
C GLY A 46 -5.66 -19.88 7.39
N LYS A 47 -5.31 -20.29 8.60
CA LYS A 47 -4.49 -19.53 9.55
C LYS A 47 -3.23 -20.30 9.93
N ILE A 48 -2.15 -19.59 10.21
CA ILE A 48 -0.95 -20.17 10.82
C ILE A 48 -1.31 -20.59 12.24
N ALA A 49 -1.28 -21.90 12.50
CA ALA A 49 -1.63 -22.50 13.79
C ALA A 49 -0.39 -22.75 14.67
N ALA A 50 0.76 -23.06 14.07
CA ALA A 50 2.01 -23.26 14.79
C ALA A 50 3.22 -22.99 13.87
N ILE A 51 4.32 -22.55 14.46
CA ILE A 51 5.61 -22.35 13.80
C ILE A 51 6.69 -22.95 14.72
N GLY A 52 7.67 -23.66 14.14
CA GLY A 52 8.78 -24.29 14.87
C GLY A 52 8.82 -25.78 14.66
N GLN A 53 8.99 -26.56 15.71
CA GLN A 53 8.84 -28.00 15.64
C GLN A 53 7.35 -28.35 15.71
N VAL A 54 6.80 -28.88 14.59
CA VAL A 54 5.39 -29.20 14.49
C VAL A 54 5.16 -30.70 14.54
N ASP A 55 4.53 -31.14 15.63
CA ASP A 55 4.07 -32.51 15.81
C ASP A 55 2.54 -32.55 15.63
N GLY A 56 2.06 -33.34 14.67
CA GLY A 56 0.63 -33.47 14.43
C GLY A 56 0.31 -34.23 13.15
N ARG A 57 -0.98 -34.55 12.99
CA ARG A 57 -1.49 -35.12 11.74
C ARG A 57 -1.86 -34.00 10.77
N THR A 58 -1.75 -34.24 9.49
CA THR A 58 -2.11 -33.26 8.46
C THR A 58 -2.77 -33.95 7.28
N LYS A 59 -3.64 -33.22 6.57
CA LYS A 59 -4.21 -33.64 5.29
C LYS A 59 -3.19 -33.55 4.16
N LYS A 60 -2.26 -32.59 4.23
CA LYS A 60 -1.26 -32.35 3.19
C LYS A 60 0.07 -31.89 3.83
N THR A 61 1.16 -32.45 3.34
CA THR A 61 2.52 -32.01 3.69
C THR A 61 3.22 -31.48 2.43
N ILE A 62 3.91 -30.35 2.58
CA ILE A 62 4.83 -29.81 1.57
C ILE A 62 6.20 -29.77 2.22
N ASP A 63 7.14 -30.62 1.74
CA ASP A 63 8.53 -30.56 2.13
C ASP A 63 9.25 -29.55 1.22
N VAL A 64 9.68 -28.44 1.78
CA VAL A 64 10.36 -27.37 1.03
C VAL A 64 11.87 -27.56 0.97
N GLN A 65 12.42 -28.64 1.56
CA GLN A 65 13.81 -29.06 1.41
C GLN A 65 14.83 -27.94 1.72
N GLY A 66 14.57 -27.16 2.75
CA GLY A 66 15.44 -26.06 3.17
C GLY A 66 15.29 -24.77 2.35
N LYS A 67 14.29 -24.65 1.49
CA LYS A 67 13.96 -23.37 0.84
C LYS A 67 13.50 -22.33 1.87
N VAL A 68 13.61 -21.07 1.50
CA VAL A 68 13.08 -19.97 2.30
C VAL A 68 11.56 -19.96 2.20
N VAL A 69 10.91 -19.80 3.35
CA VAL A 69 9.47 -19.56 3.46
C VAL A 69 9.27 -18.25 4.23
N SER A 70 8.49 -17.38 3.66
CA SER A 70 8.14 -16.06 4.22
C SER A 70 6.63 -15.81 4.10
N PRO A 71 6.07 -14.83 4.83
CA PRO A 71 4.77 -14.26 4.48
C PRO A 71 4.76 -13.81 3.01
N GLY A 72 3.59 -13.82 2.37
CA GLY A 72 3.43 -13.23 1.05
C GLY A 72 3.76 -11.74 1.06
N PHE A 73 4.38 -11.25 -0.01
CA PHE A 73 4.72 -9.83 -0.11
C PHE A 73 3.49 -8.98 -0.32
N ILE A 74 3.56 -7.73 0.17
CA ILE A 74 2.56 -6.70 -0.05
C ILE A 74 3.19 -5.68 -0.99
N ASP A 75 2.66 -5.57 -2.21
CA ASP A 75 3.03 -4.51 -3.14
C ASP A 75 2.13 -3.30 -2.91
N ILE A 76 2.71 -2.25 -2.35
CA ILE A 76 1.97 -1.06 -1.92
C ILE A 76 1.80 -0.02 -3.03
N HIS A 77 2.41 -0.23 -4.20
CA HIS A 77 2.37 0.74 -5.29
C HIS A 77 2.07 0.08 -6.64
N THR A 78 0.79 -0.06 -6.96
CA THR A 78 0.34 -0.65 -8.22
C THR A 78 -0.70 0.24 -8.93
N HIS A 79 -0.89 -0.02 -10.24
CA HIS A 79 -1.83 0.69 -11.11
C HIS A 79 -2.69 -0.34 -11.85
N VAL A 80 -3.52 -1.07 -11.10
CA VAL A 80 -4.34 -2.15 -11.64
C VAL A 80 -5.85 -1.91 -11.49
N GLU A 81 -6.26 -0.75 -11.01
CA GLU A 81 -7.65 -0.37 -10.71
C GLU A 81 -8.61 -0.63 -11.87
N HIS A 82 -8.15 -0.44 -13.12
CA HIS A 82 -8.96 -0.67 -14.32
C HIS A 82 -8.77 -2.05 -14.95
N THR A 83 -7.72 -2.79 -14.58
CA THR A 83 -7.36 -4.06 -15.23
C THR A 83 -7.58 -5.29 -14.37
N ILE A 84 -7.51 -5.18 -13.05
CA ILE A 84 -7.60 -6.31 -12.13
C ILE A 84 -8.90 -7.12 -12.27
N SER A 85 -10.03 -6.46 -12.58
CA SER A 85 -11.29 -7.15 -12.83
C SER A 85 -11.31 -7.93 -14.16
N SER A 86 -10.46 -7.54 -15.12
CA SER A 86 -10.33 -8.19 -16.42
C SER A 86 -9.33 -9.35 -16.39
N ILE A 87 -8.26 -9.20 -15.59
CA ILE A 87 -7.18 -10.19 -15.43
C ILE A 87 -7.08 -10.57 -13.94
N PRO A 88 -8.09 -11.25 -13.36
CA PRO A 88 -8.16 -11.50 -11.93
C PRO A 88 -7.16 -12.56 -11.44
N THR A 89 -6.53 -13.31 -12.33
CA THR A 89 -5.47 -14.28 -11.98
C THR A 89 -4.23 -13.61 -11.41
N ALA A 90 -3.96 -12.36 -11.80
CA ALA A 90 -2.85 -11.56 -11.29
C ALA A 90 -1.50 -12.32 -11.31
N ASP A 91 -1.26 -13.08 -12.39
CA ASP A 91 -0.15 -14.05 -12.48
C ASP A 91 1.22 -13.41 -12.29
N ASN A 92 1.43 -12.20 -12.77
CA ASN A 92 2.66 -11.43 -12.58
C ASN A 92 2.97 -11.18 -11.10
N PHE A 93 1.96 -10.91 -10.27
CA PHE A 93 2.13 -10.71 -8.83
C PHE A 93 2.38 -12.04 -8.09
N ILE A 94 1.56 -13.06 -8.38
CA ILE A 94 1.66 -14.35 -7.69
C ILE A 94 3.00 -15.03 -7.95
N HIS A 95 3.50 -14.96 -9.18
CA HIS A 95 4.79 -15.56 -9.55
C HIS A 95 5.98 -14.88 -8.88
N ASP A 96 5.83 -13.61 -8.46
CA ASP A 96 6.81 -12.89 -7.63
C ASP A 96 6.58 -13.04 -6.12
N GLY A 97 5.59 -13.86 -5.72
CA GLY A 97 5.26 -14.09 -4.31
C GLY A 97 4.45 -12.98 -3.65
N VAL A 98 3.90 -12.05 -4.44
CA VAL A 98 3.00 -11.00 -3.95
C VAL A 98 1.62 -11.60 -3.74
N THR A 99 1.07 -11.40 -2.54
CA THR A 99 -0.26 -11.91 -2.16
C THR A 99 -1.26 -10.81 -1.86
N THR A 100 -0.79 -9.57 -1.74
CA THR A 100 -1.61 -8.39 -1.49
C THR A 100 -1.06 -7.22 -2.32
N ILE A 101 -1.95 -6.50 -2.97
CA ILE A 101 -1.62 -5.30 -3.76
C ILE A 101 -2.45 -4.13 -3.31
N ILE A 102 -1.84 -2.92 -3.34
CA ILE A 102 -2.53 -1.66 -3.11
C ILE A 102 -2.49 -0.86 -4.41
N THR A 103 -3.68 -0.57 -4.95
CA THR A 103 -3.85 0.23 -6.17
C THR A 103 -4.42 1.62 -5.85
N GLY A 104 -4.75 2.39 -6.86
CA GLY A 104 -5.22 3.76 -6.66
C GLY A 104 -4.10 4.75 -6.36
N ASN A 105 -2.87 4.46 -6.79
CA ASN A 105 -1.69 5.28 -6.59
C ASN A 105 -1.60 6.46 -7.57
N CYS A 106 -0.71 7.41 -7.29
CA CYS A 106 -0.41 8.55 -8.15
C CYS A 106 -1.63 9.40 -8.54
N GLY A 107 -2.62 9.46 -7.67
CA GLY A 107 -3.83 10.26 -7.87
C GLY A 107 -4.91 9.60 -8.74
N SER A 108 -4.68 8.39 -9.23
CA SER A 108 -5.63 7.67 -10.10
C SER A 108 -6.32 6.52 -9.38
N SER A 109 -7.64 6.52 -9.37
CA SER A 109 -8.48 5.44 -8.81
C SER A 109 -9.88 5.45 -9.41
N GLU A 110 -10.67 4.43 -9.11
CA GLU A 110 -12.14 4.59 -9.21
C GLU A 110 -12.59 5.58 -8.13
N VAL A 111 -13.49 6.50 -8.46
CA VAL A 111 -14.07 7.44 -7.48
C VAL A 111 -15.11 6.74 -6.60
N ASP A 112 -15.85 5.78 -7.17
CA ASP A 112 -16.83 4.94 -6.46
C ASP A 112 -16.16 3.68 -5.94
N ILE A 113 -15.58 3.74 -4.74
CA ILE A 113 -14.83 2.66 -4.09
C ILE A 113 -15.74 1.49 -3.72
N GLU A 114 -16.98 1.75 -3.30
CA GLU A 114 -17.96 0.70 -3.02
C GLU A 114 -18.22 -0.16 -4.26
N ARG A 115 -18.43 0.48 -5.41
CA ARG A 115 -18.64 -0.19 -6.69
C ARG A 115 -17.40 -0.98 -7.12
N PHE A 116 -16.20 -0.42 -6.90
CA PHE A 116 -14.95 -1.12 -7.18
C PHE A 116 -14.87 -2.45 -6.41
N PHE A 117 -15.08 -2.44 -5.09
CA PHE A 117 -15.03 -3.65 -4.28
C PHE A 117 -16.18 -4.63 -4.59
N LYS A 118 -17.39 -4.15 -4.84
CA LYS A 118 -18.51 -5.01 -5.29
C LYS A 118 -18.17 -5.76 -6.58
N ARG A 119 -17.50 -5.12 -7.51
CA ARG A 119 -17.03 -5.75 -8.75
C ARG A 119 -16.02 -6.87 -8.48
N LEU A 120 -15.06 -6.66 -7.57
CA LEU A 120 -14.08 -7.68 -7.17
C LEU A 120 -14.73 -8.84 -6.42
N GLN A 121 -15.75 -8.61 -5.62
CA GLN A 121 -16.50 -9.67 -4.93
C GLN A 121 -17.22 -10.60 -5.91
N THR A 122 -17.73 -10.06 -7.01
CA THR A 122 -18.42 -10.87 -8.05
C THR A 122 -17.43 -11.64 -8.93
N LYS A 123 -16.20 -11.18 -9.04
CA LYS A 123 -15.12 -11.82 -9.80
C LYS A 123 -13.85 -11.84 -8.94
N PRO A 124 -13.72 -12.85 -8.06
CA PRO A 124 -12.60 -12.91 -7.12
C PRO A 124 -11.24 -12.91 -7.81
N THR A 125 -10.30 -12.22 -7.20
CA THR A 125 -8.90 -12.14 -7.64
C THR A 125 -8.02 -13.12 -6.87
N SER A 126 -6.90 -13.52 -7.47
CA SER A 126 -5.95 -14.44 -6.84
C SER A 126 -5.09 -13.80 -5.76
N VAL A 127 -5.10 -12.45 -5.65
CA VAL A 127 -4.41 -11.67 -4.62
C VAL A 127 -5.43 -10.85 -3.83
N ASN A 128 -5.10 -10.47 -2.60
CA ASN A 128 -5.87 -9.47 -1.87
C ASN A 128 -5.66 -8.10 -2.52
N VAL A 129 -6.71 -7.29 -2.57
CA VAL A 129 -6.69 -5.96 -3.20
C VAL A 129 -7.17 -4.92 -2.21
N GLY A 130 -6.31 -3.94 -1.92
CA GLY A 130 -6.66 -2.66 -1.32
C GLY A 130 -6.58 -1.53 -2.34
N THR A 131 -7.18 -0.40 -2.05
CA THR A 131 -7.11 0.78 -2.91
C THR A 131 -7.00 2.07 -2.11
N LEU A 132 -6.38 3.07 -2.72
CA LEU A 132 -6.42 4.47 -2.30
C LEU A 132 -7.52 5.18 -3.10
N ILE A 133 -7.99 6.34 -2.61
CA ILE A 133 -8.79 7.28 -3.40
C ILE A 133 -7.85 8.29 -4.08
N GLY A 134 -7.94 8.41 -5.39
CA GLY A 134 -7.10 9.28 -6.19
C GLY A 134 -7.59 10.72 -6.22
N HIS A 135 -6.77 11.67 -5.78
CA HIS A 135 -7.07 13.10 -5.82
C HIS A 135 -7.37 13.59 -7.24
N ASN A 136 -6.58 13.15 -8.24
CA ASN A 136 -6.72 13.61 -9.61
C ASN A 136 -8.10 13.25 -10.17
N ASP A 137 -8.57 12.01 -9.92
CA ASP A 137 -9.90 11.58 -10.38
C ASP A 137 -11.03 12.24 -9.59
N VAL A 138 -10.86 12.44 -8.27
CA VAL A 138 -11.82 13.21 -7.46
C VAL A 138 -11.92 14.65 -7.97
N ARG A 139 -10.78 15.27 -8.27
CA ARG A 139 -10.73 16.64 -8.82
C ARG A 139 -11.35 16.71 -10.20
N GLU A 140 -11.05 15.76 -11.09
CA GLU A 140 -11.64 15.68 -12.41
C GLU A 140 -13.15 15.44 -12.36
N PHE A 141 -13.62 14.62 -11.43
CA PHE A 141 -15.04 14.36 -11.22
C PHE A 141 -15.81 15.66 -10.85
N VAL A 142 -15.22 16.52 -10.03
CA VAL A 142 -15.87 17.75 -9.53
C VAL A 142 -15.64 18.94 -10.46
N MET A 143 -14.41 19.15 -10.92
CA MET A 143 -13.96 20.37 -11.61
C MET A 143 -13.54 20.14 -13.05
N LYS A 144 -13.52 18.89 -13.52
CA LYS A 144 -12.93 18.52 -14.80
C LYS A 144 -11.43 18.85 -14.80
N LYS A 145 -10.86 19.15 -15.97
CA LYS A 145 -9.45 19.51 -16.13
C LYS A 145 -9.22 21.03 -16.07
N GLU A 146 -10.05 21.75 -15.31
CA GLU A 146 -9.92 23.21 -15.21
C GLU A 146 -8.66 23.62 -14.44
N MET A 147 -7.91 24.57 -15.03
CA MET A 147 -6.69 25.13 -14.45
C MET A 147 -7.03 26.33 -13.56
N ARG A 148 -7.60 26.06 -12.38
CA ARG A 148 -7.92 27.06 -11.35
C ARG A 148 -8.04 26.41 -9.98
N SER A 149 -7.99 27.20 -8.93
CA SER A 149 -8.34 26.75 -7.59
C SER A 149 -9.83 26.41 -7.48
N PRO A 150 -10.23 25.46 -6.62
CA PRO A 150 -11.63 25.15 -6.35
C PRO A 150 -12.33 26.31 -5.64
N SER A 151 -13.62 26.49 -5.91
CA SER A 151 -14.48 27.25 -5.01
C SER A 151 -14.66 26.48 -3.68
N ALA A 152 -15.13 27.17 -2.64
CA ALA A 152 -15.40 26.54 -1.35
C ALA A 152 -16.37 25.34 -1.47
N ALA A 153 -17.38 25.43 -2.34
CA ALA A 153 -18.33 24.35 -2.56
C ALA A 153 -17.71 23.15 -3.29
N GLU A 154 -16.82 23.38 -4.27
CA GLU A 154 -16.09 22.33 -4.96
C GLU A 154 -15.09 21.65 -4.02
N GLN A 155 -14.36 22.41 -3.21
CA GLN A 155 -13.46 21.88 -2.19
C GLN A 155 -14.23 20.96 -1.22
N GLN A 156 -15.32 21.44 -0.66
CA GLN A 156 -16.15 20.65 0.25
C GLN A 156 -16.71 19.39 -0.40
N ARG A 157 -17.07 19.45 -1.69
CA ARG A 157 -17.52 18.29 -2.44
C ARG A 157 -16.43 17.26 -2.63
N MET A 158 -15.20 17.67 -2.94
CA MET A 158 -14.04 16.77 -3.04
C MET A 158 -13.73 16.12 -1.70
N GLU A 159 -13.71 16.88 -0.60
CA GLU A 159 -13.50 16.35 0.76
C GLU A 159 -14.58 15.33 1.14
N SER A 160 -15.84 15.58 0.78
CA SER A 160 -16.93 14.64 1.03
C SER A 160 -16.79 13.34 0.23
N LEU A 161 -16.26 13.40 -1.01
CA LEU A 161 -15.97 12.22 -1.81
C LEU A 161 -14.83 11.39 -1.20
N VAL A 162 -13.78 12.05 -0.70
CA VAL A 162 -12.70 11.36 0.01
C VAL A 162 -13.21 10.69 1.27
N ALA A 163 -13.97 11.39 2.13
CA ALA A 163 -14.55 10.82 3.33
C ALA A 163 -15.44 9.59 3.02
N LYS A 164 -16.29 9.70 1.98
CA LYS A 164 -17.13 8.59 1.52
C LYS A 164 -16.27 7.39 1.05
N ALA A 165 -15.24 7.64 0.26
CA ALA A 165 -14.34 6.59 -0.22
C ALA A 165 -13.64 5.86 0.94
N MET A 166 -13.22 6.59 1.98
CA MET A 166 -12.64 6.00 3.19
C MET A 166 -13.64 5.10 3.91
N GLN A 167 -14.89 5.54 4.08
CA GLN A 167 -15.97 4.74 4.66
C GLN A 167 -16.30 3.50 3.82
N ASP A 168 -16.11 3.57 2.51
CA ASP A 168 -16.28 2.44 1.59
C ASP A 168 -15.08 1.46 1.60
N GLY A 169 -14.01 1.76 2.36
CA GLY A 169 -12.87 0.88 2.56
C GLY A 169 -11.60 1.28 1.83
N ALA A 170 -11.49 2.51 1.30
CA ALA A 170 -10.21 3.03 0.84
C ALA A 170 -9.22 3.13 2.00
N LEU A 171 -7.93 2.93 1.73
CA LEU A 171 -6.87 2.93 2.73
C LEU A 171 -6.28 4.33 2.97
N GLY A 172 -6.60 5.29 2.12
CA GLY A 172 -6.05 6.63 2.19
C GLY A 172 -6.24 7.40 0.90
N LEU A 173 -5.65 8.60 0.85
CA LEU A 173 -5.65 9.51 -0.29
C LEU A 173 -4.34 9.37 -1.07
N SER A 174 -4.39 9.28 -2.40
CA SER A 174 -3.20 9.42 -3.25
C SER A 174 -3.25 10.69 -4.08
N THR A 175 -2.07 11.24 -4.39
CA THR A 175 -1.91 12.36 -5.34
C THR A 175 -0.92 12.03 -6.43
N GLY A 176 -1.13 12.62 -7.61
CA GLY A 176 -0.16 12.69 -8.68
C GLY A 176 0.02 14.14 -9.12
N LEU A 177 0.81 14.91 -8.35
CA LEU A 177 0.91 16.36 -8.49
C LEU A 177 1.72 16.81 -9.72
N ILE A 178 2.27 15.87 -10.47
CA ILE A 178 2.88 16.11 -11.78
C ILE A 178 1.88 15.94 -12.93
N TYR A 179 0.77 15.23 -12.68
CA TYR A 179 -0.24 14.90 -13.71
C TYR A 179 -1.42 15.87 -13.67
N ILE A 180 -2.06 16.06 -14.83
CA ILE A 180 -3.32 16.79 -14.93
C ILE A 180 -4.46 15.91 -14.40
N PRO A 181 -5.41 16.48 -13.61
CA PRO A 181 -5.50 17.88 -13.17
C PRO A 181 -4.78 18.17 -11.83
N GLY A 182 -4.11 17.20 -11.21
CA GLY A 182 -3.45 17.34 -9.91
C GLY A 182 -2.37 18.43 -9.89
N THR A 183 -1.68 18.66 -11.02
CA THR A 183 -0.66 19.70 -11.14
C THR A 183 -1.20 21.13 -10.97
N TYR A 184 -2.51 21.32 -11.12
CA TYR A 184 -3.17 22.61 -10.93
C TYR A 184 -3.58 22.87 -9.47
N ALA A 185 -3.53 21.82 -8.63
CA ALA A 185 -3.90 21.94 -7.24
C ALA A 185 -2.87 22.70 -6.43
N GLU A 186 -3.34 23.61 -5.59
CA GLU A 186 -2.52 24.24 -4.55
C GLU A 186 -2.40 23.30 -3.35
N THR A 187 -1.34 23.48 -2.55
CA THR A 187 -1.08 22.65 -1.37
C THR A 187 -2.26 22.63 -0.39
N ASN A 188 -2.95 23.77 -0.22
CA ASN A 188 -4.11 23.87 0.68
C ASN A 188 -5.31 23.04 0.22
N GLU A 189 -5.53 22.88 -1.11
CA GLU A 189 -6.53 21.95 -1.64
C GLU A 189 -6.25 20.53 -1.17
N VAL A 190 -5.01 20.08 -1.34
CA VAL A 190 -4.60 18.72 -0.95
C VAL A 190 -4.66 18.52 0.57
N ILE A 191 -4.27 19.53 1.37
CA ILE A 191 -4.38 19.48 2.83
C ILE A 191 -5.83 19.27 3.27
N GLY A 192 -6.80 19.92 2.64
CA GLY A 192 -8.23 19.73 2.94
C GLY A 192 -8.67 18.27 2.72
N LEU A 193 -8.32 17.70 1.57
CA LEU A 193 -8.64 16.30 1.25
C LEU A 193 -7.88 15.31 2.16
N ALA A 194 -6.62 15.61 2.48
CA ALA A 194 -5.82 14.79 3.40
C ALA A 194 -6.40 14.78 4.82
N LYS A 195 -6.96 15.92 5.30
CA LYS A 195 -7.71 15.99 6.55
C LYS A 195 -8.94 15.09 6.56
N ALA A 196 -9.67 15.05 5.44
CA ALA A 196 -10.82 14.16 5.30
C ALA A 196 -10.41 12.67 5.36
N ALA A 197 -9.28 12.30 4.74
CA ALA A 197 -8.73 10.95 4.84
C ALA A 197 -8.19 10.63 6.25
N SER A 198 -7.51 11.60 6.90
CA SER A 198 -6.99 11.47 8.27
C SER A 198 -8.07 11.21 9.29
N ALA A 199 -9.22 11.86 9.16
CA ALA A 199 -10.36 11.69 10.07
C ALA A 199 -10.87 10.24 10.14
N GLU A 200 -10.67 9.47 9.08
CA GLU A 200 -11.04 8.05 8.96
C GLU A 200 -9.83 7.11 9.14
N GLY A 201 -8.69 7.63 9.63
CA GLY A 201 -7.49 6.83 9.91
C GLY A 201 -6.69 6.42 8.67
N GLY A 202 -6.79 7.15 7.56
CA GLY A 202 -6.10 6.88 6.32
C GLY A 202 -4.64 7.30 6.29
N VAL A 203 -3.99 7.02 5.14
CA VAL A 203 -2.64 7.47 4.80
C VAL A 203 -2.67 8.43 3.62
N TYR A 204 -1.67 9.30 3.49
CA TYR A 204 -1.43 10.14 2.32
C TYR A 204 -0.26 9.59 1.51
N VAL A 205 -0.49 9.29 0.23
CA VAL A 205 0.52 8.72 -0.69
C VAL A 205 0.73 9.68 -1.84
N SER A 206 1.96 10.09 -2.12
CA SER A 206 2.22 11.15 -3.09
C SER A 206 3.23 10.77 -4.17
N HIS A 207 2.79 10.76 -5.43
CA HIS A 207 3.66 11.13 -6.52
C HIS A 207 3.85 12.64 -6.44
N ILE A 208 5.01 13.06 -5.95
CA ILE A 208 5.30 14.46 -5.63
C ILE A 208 5.30 15.35 -6.89
N ARG A 209 5.16 16.64 -6.68
CA ARG A 209 5.00 17.65 -7.74
C ARG A 209 6.18 17.72 -8.69
N ASN A 210 7.38 17.39 -8.23
CA ASN A 210 8.59 17.41 -9.06
C ASN A 210 9.64 16.44 -8.51
N GLU A 211 10.15 15.57 -9.35
CA GLU A 211 11.25 14.65 -9.01
C GLU A 211 12.60 15.12 -9.58
N GLY A 212 12.61 16.28 -10.24
CA GLY A 212 13.75 16.87 -10.92
C GLY A 212 14.42 17.99 -10.16
N ALA A 213 14.48 19.17 -10.75
CA ALA A 213 15.25 20.29 -10.23
C ALA A 213 14.73 20.83 -8.88
N THR A 214 13.41 20.74 -8.63
CA THR A 214 12.75 21.20 -7.39
C THR A 214 12.26 20.03 -6.55
N VAL A 215 12.99 18.91 -6.56
CA VAL A 215 12.62 17.71 -5.80
C VAL A 215 12.55 17.95 -4.29
N LYS A 216 13.42 18.80 -3.75
CA LYS A 216 13.44 19.11 -2.31
C LYS A 216 12.17 19.85 -1.88
N GLU A 217 11.77 20.86 -2.65
CA GLU A 217 10.56 21.62 -2.42
C GLU A 217 9.32 20.73 -2.51
N ALA A 218 9.30 19.78 -3.44
CA ALA A 218 8.21 18.82 -3.59
C ALA A 218 8.16 17.79 -2.45
N ILE A 219 9.30 17.37 -1.92
CA ILE A 219 9.37 16.53 -0.71
C ILE A 219 8.86 17.30 0.51
N GLU A 220 9.28 18.56 0.68
CA GLU A 220 8.81 19.41 1.78
C GLU A 220 7.31 19.66 1.69
N GLU A 221 6.75 19.85 0.48
CA GLU A 221 5.31 19.96 0.26
C GLU A 221 4.58 18.71 0.78
N ALA A 222 5.06 17.51 0.43
CA ALA A 222 4.43 16.26 0.87
C ALA A 222 4.51 16.08 2.40
N ILE A 223 5.66 16.40 3.01
CA ILE A 223 5.84 16.39 4.47
C ILE A 223 4.92 17.41 5.15
N ASN A 224 4.81 18.61 4.58
CA ASN A 224 3.94 19.66 5.12
C ASN A 224 2.46 19.26 5.07
N ILE A 225 2.01 18.61 3.99
CA ILE A 225 0.64 18.06 3.91
C ILE A 225 0.42 17.06 5.05
N GLY A 226 1.38 16.18 5.31
CA GLY A 226 1.31 15.23 6.44
C GLY A 226 1.21 15.92 7.79
N ARG A 227 2.01 16.96 8.00
CA ARG A 227 2.04 17.78 9.23
C ARG A 227 0.71 18.48 9.45
N GLU A 228 0.21 19.20 8.45
CA GLU A 228 -1.01 20.02 8.53
C GLU A 228 -2.29 19.19 8.61
N ALA A 229 -2.31 18.01 7.99
CA ALA A 229 -3.43 17.09 8.02
C ALA A 229 -3.35 16.06 9.16
N ASN A 230 -2.23 16.00 9.89
CA ASN A 230 -1.96 14.98 10.90
C ASN A 230 -2.21 13.56 10.36
N ILE A 231 -1.57 13.22 9.24
CA ILE A 231 -1.73 11.98 8.50
C ILE A 231 -0.36 11.36 8.20
N PRO A 232 -0.20 10.03 8.31
CA PRO A 232 1.01 9.37 7.81
C PRO A 232 1.22 9.62 6.33
N VAL A 233 2.47 9.83 5.92
CA VAL A 233 2.86 10.16 4.55
C VAL A 233 3.68 9.03 3.95
N GLN A 234 3.41 8.69 2.70
CA GLN A 234 4.31 7.89 1.87
C GLN A 234 4.66 8.68 0.61
N ILE A 235 5.95 8.86 0.37
CA ILE A 235 6.46 9.46 -0.86
C ILE A 235 6.74 8.34 -1.84
N SER A 236 6.03 8.35 -2.96
CA SER A 236 6.06 7.31 -3.98
C SER A 236 7.36 7.32 -4.78
N HIS A 237 7.85 6.11 -5.15
CA HIS A 237 9.00 5.88 -6.06
C HIS A 237 10.13 6.91 -5.89
N PHE A 238 10.60 7.02 -4.67
CA PHE A 238 11.51 8.04 -4.19
C PHE A 238 12.82 8.09 -4.98
N LYS A 239 13.01 9.14 -5.77
CA LYS A 239 14.17 9.30 -6.65
C LYS A 239 14.47 10.77 -6.96
N ILE A 240 15.65 11.00 -7.53
CA ILE A 240 16.06 12.27 -8.11
C ILE A 240 16.28 12.04 -9.62
N SER A 241 15.42 12.58 -10.46
CA SER A 241 15.50 12.41 -11.92
C SER A 241 16.47 13.38 -12.60
N ALA A 242 16.74 14.55 -12.00
CA ALA A 242 17.62 15.56 -12.55
C ALA A 242 19.11 15.17 -12.47
N LYS A 243 19.77 14.97 -13.61
CA LYS A 243 21.21 14.61 -13.68
C LYS A 243 22.13 15.49 -12.82
N PRO A 244 21.99 16.84 -12.75
CA PRO A 244 22.84 17.68 -11.90
C PRO A 244 22.75 17.39 -10.40
N LEU A 245 21.70 16.68 -9.97
CA LEU A 245 21.45 16.32 -8.57
C LEU A 245 21.74 14.83 -8.29
N TRP A 246 22.18 14.06 -9.26
CA TRP A 246 22.53 12.65 -9.05
C TRP A 246 23.66 12.52 -8.02
N GLY A 247 23.59 11.49 -7.18
CA GLY A 247 24.49 11.29 -6.06
C GLY A 247 24.14 12.08 -4.79
N LYS A 248 23.08 12.93 -4.82
CA LYS A 248 22.63 13.72 -3.70
C LYS A 248 21.41 13.11 -2.94
N SER A 249 21.13 11.84 -3.15
CA SER A 249 20.01 11.16 -2.46
C SER A 249 20.12 11.21 -0.92
N TYR A 250 21.34 11.33 -0.38
CA TYR A 250 21.56 11.53 1.06
C TYR A 250 20.90 12.83 1.60
N GLU A 251 20.78 13.88 0.76
CA GLU A 251 20.11 15.13 1.15
C GLU A 251 18.59 14.91 1.25
N THR A 252 17.98 14.24 0.27
CA THR A 252 16.54 13.95 0.27
C THR A 252 16.14 12.92 1.32
N ILE A 253 16.97 11.89 1.56
CA ILE A 253 16.80 10.95 2.67
C ILE A 253 16.89 11.71 4.02
N GLY A 254 17.85 12.62 4.15
CA GLY A 254 17.99 13.46 5.36
C GLY A 254 16.75 14.29 5.67
N MET A 255 15.99 14.76 4.66
CA MET A 255 14.72 15.46 4.86
C MET A 255 13.66 14.52 5.47
N VAL A 256 13.54 13.30 4.94
CA VAL A 256 12.61 12.30 5.47
C VAL A 256 12.99 11.92 6.91
N GLU A 257 14.28 11.71 7.18
CA GLU A 257 14.75 11.39 8.53
C GLU A 257 14.52 12.54 9.53
N ALA A 258 14.68 13.80 9.09
CA ALA A 258 14.41 14.97 9.91
C ALA A 258 12.92 15.06 10.27
N ALA A 259 12.02 14.89 9.29
CA ALA A 259 10.58 14.86 9.53
C ALA A 259 10.17 13.73 10.50
N ARG A 260 10.78 12.56 10.39
CA ARG A 260 10.54 11.44 11.33
C ARG A 260 11.00 11.78 12.74
N LYS A 261 12.11 12.51 12.91
CA LYS A 261 12.58 13.01 14.22
C LYS A 261 11.65 14.06 14.82
N GLU A 262 10.94 14.82 13.99
CA GLU A 262 9.86 15.74 14.41
C GLU A 262 8.57 15.03 14.80
N GLY A 263 8.49 13.70 14.61
CA GLY A 263 7.31 12.89 14.93
C GLY A 263 6.31 12.74 13.78
N ILE A 264 6.65 13.17 12.56
CA ILE A 264 5.82 12.97 11.38
C ILE A 264 6.11 11.55 10.85
N ASP A 265 5.08 10.74 10.69
CA ASP A 265 5.23 9.39 10.12
C ASP A 265 5.38 9.48 8.60
N VAL A 266 6.64 9.47 8.14
CA VAL A 266 7.00 9.53 6.71
C VAL A 266 7.69 8.25 6.29
N THR A 267 7.19 7.64 5.23
CA THR A 267 7.76 6.47 4.56
C THR A 267 8.01 6.75 3.09
N ILE A 268 8.78 5.89 2.45
CA ILE A 268 9.07 5.96 1.01
C ILE A 268 8.89 4.59 0.38
N ASP A 269 8.51 4.52 -0.89
CA ASP A 269 8.64 3.32 -1.69
C ASP A 269 9.67 3.50 -2.82
N GLN A 270 10.16 2.39 -3.36
CA GLN A 270 11.16 2.39 -4.43
C GLN A 270 11.02 1.12 -5.27
N TYR A 271 11.17 1.25 -6.57
CA TYR A 271 11.31 0.12 -7.50
C TYR A 271 12.79 -0.18 -7.79
N PRO A 272 13.16 -1.43 -8.15
CA PRO A 272 14.55 -1.85 -8.33
C PRO A 272 15.05 -1.67 -9.78
N TYR A 273 14.66 -0.60 -10.47
CA TYR A 273 15.02 -0.36 -11.86
C TYR A 273 15.80 0.96 -12.03
N THR A 274 16.67 1.02 -13.04
CA THR A 274 17.42 2.23 -13.41
C THR A 274 16.70 3.12 -14.43
N ALA A 275 15.47 2.76 -14.78
CA ALA A 275 14.61 3.50 -15.71
C ALA A 275 13.23 3.70 -15.08
N SER A 276 12.52 4.70 -15.55
CA SER A 276 11.12 4.98 -15.17
C SER A 276 10.24 5.12 -16.41
N SER A 277 8.93 4.98 -16.20
CA SER A 277 7.92 5.21 -17.24
C SER A 277 6.88 6.20 -16.72
N THR A 278 6.49 7.14 -17.57
CA THR A 278 5.43 8.11 -17.33
C THR A 278 4.83 8.58 -18.64
N ASN A 279 3.78 9.40 -18.61
CA ASN A 279 3.21 9.96 -19.83
C ASN A 279 4.04 11.14 -20.35
N MET A 280 3.95 11.41 -21.65
CA MET A 280 4.70 12.50 -22.30
C MET A 280 4.24 13.89 -21.85
N GLY A 281 3.01 14.03 -21.37
CA GLY A 281 2.47 15.30 -20.88
C GLY A 281 3.30 15.90 -19.74
N THR A 282 3.97 15.06 -18.93
CA THR A 282 4.86 15.53 -17.85
C THR A 282 6.10 16.28 -18.34
N MET A 283 6.43 16.20 -19.61
CA MET A 283 7.55 16.94 -20.23
C MET A 283 7.15 18.37 -20.65
N LEU A 284 5.86 18.67 -20.65
CA LEU A 284 5.31 19.97 -21.01
C LEU A 284 4.98 20.80 -19.76
N PRO A 285 5.11 22.12 -19.82
CA PRO A 285 4.58 22.97 -18.75
C PRO A 285 3.08 22.77 -18.59
N SER A 286 2.59 22.76 -17.34
CA SER A 286 1.18 22.50 -17.05
C SER A 286 0.19 23.43 -17.76
N TRP A 287 0.58 24.69 -17.99
CA TRP A 287 -0.23 25.66 -18.76
C TRP A 287 -0.42 25.29 -20.24
N ALA A 288 0.54 24.55 -20.82
CA ALA A 288 0.43 24.11 -22.21
C ALA A 288 -0.60 22.99 -22.42
N LEU A 289 -1.00 22.36 -21.32
CA LEU A 289 -1.98 21.29 -21.28
C LEU A 289 -3.33 21.76 -20.69
N ALA A 290 -3.53 23.08 -20.62
CA ALA A 290 -4.79 23.66 -20.13
C ALA A 290 -5.97 23.20 -21.02
N GLY A 291 -6.98 22.53 -20.41
CA GLY A 291 -8.08 21.91 -21.12
C GLY A 291 -7.94 20.39 -21.33
N GLY A 292 -6.85 19.81 -20.91
CA GLY A 292 -6.58 18.37 -20.96
C GLY A 292 -5.53 17.97 -22.01
N ASP A 293 -5.18 16.70 -21.98
CA ASP A 293 -4.32 16.10 -23.02
C ASP A 293 -5.09 16.05 -24.34
N ALA A 294 -4.43 16.44 -25.46
CA ALA A 294 -5.02 16.42 -26.78
C ALA A 294 -5.12 15.01 -27.34
#